data_22fa244fedcd036e4c76e6d0f0c279e1
#
_entry.id   22fa244fedcd036e4c76e6d0f0c279e1
#
_cell.length_a   1.000
_cell.length_b   1.000
_cell.length_c   1.000
_cell.angle_alpha   90.00
_cell.angle_beta   90.00
_cell.angle_gamma   90.00
#
_symmetry.space_group_name_H-M   'P 1'
#
loop_
_entity.id
_entity.type
_entity.pdbx_description
1 polymer ?
#
loop_
_entity_poly.entity_id
_entity_poly.type
_entity_poly.pdbx_seq_one_letter_code
_entity_poly.pdbx_strand_id
1 'polypeptide(L)'
;MSIKVGINGFGRIGRLVFRAGINRSDIEFVGINDPLMTPDYMAYMLRYDTMHGQFDGTIEYTDDAIIVNGKTVKFFACMDPKDIPWGEVGAEYVVESTGVFLTQEKAQAHIDAGAKKVVMSAPSKDSTPMFVMGVNHNTYTSDMKFVSNASCTTNCLAPIAKVLHDNWRITDGLLTTVHSTTATQKTVDGPSKKDWRGGRAAAGNIIPSSTGAAKAVGKVIPELNGKLTGMSMRVPTLDVSVVDLTVNLAKPAKYDEICAAMKAASEGELKGILGYTEDAVVSSDFLGDTRTSIFDAGAGIALTDTFVKVVSWYDNEIGYSNKVLDLIAHMYSVDHK
;
A
#
# COMPACT_ATOMS: atom_id res chain seq x y z
N MET A 1 16.46 -20.02 -0.41
CA MET A 1 15.27 -20.49 0.32
C MET A 1 14.20 -19.45 0.10
N SER A 2 12.95 -19.85 -0.15
CA SER A 2 11.80 -18.96 -0.26
C SER A 2 11.36 -18.47 1.12
N ILE A 3 10.85 -17.25 1.18
CA ILE A 3 10.30 -16.63 2.39
C ILE A 3 8.88 -17.14 2.58
N LYS A 4 8.60 -17.80 3.70
CA LYS A 4 7.30 -18.37 3.99
C LYS A 4 6.35 -17.30 4.54
N VAL A 5 5.30 -17.01 3.77
CA VAL A 5 4.35 -15.93 4.05
C VAL A 5 2.95 -16.47 4.29
N GLY A 6 2.33 -16.05 5.40
CA GLY A 6 0.90 -16.21 5.68
C GLY A 6 0.14 -14.92 5.34
N ILE A 7 -1.13 -15.04 4.99
CA ILE A 7 -2.02 -13.89 4.76
C ILE A 7 -3.23 -14.00 5.69
N ASN A 8 -3.47 -12.98 6.51
CA ASN A 8 -4.69 -12.85 7.30
C ASN A 8 -5.61 -11.78 6.68
N GLY A 9 -6.77 -12.21 6.18
CA GLY A 9 -7.71 -11.40 5.42
C GLY A 9 -7.46 -11.47 3.91
N PHE A 10 -8.39 -12.08 3.18
CA PHE A 10 -8.31 -12.25 1.73
C PHE A 10 -9.25 -11.29 0.97
N GLY A 11 -9.39 -10.07 1.52
CA GLY A 11 -10.03 -8.92 0.88
C GLY A 11 -9.25 -8.40 -0.34
N ARG A 12 -9.52 -7.18 -0.81
CA ARG A 12 -8.81 -6.61 -1.97
C ARG A 12 -7.29 -6.73 -1.84
N ILE A 13 -6.72 -6.20 -0.76
CA ILE A 13 -5.26 -6.14 -0.59
C ILE A 13 -4.66 -7.54 -0.39
N GLY A 14 -5.24 -8.39 0.46
CA GLY A 14 -4.73 -9.76 0.65
C GLY A 14 -4.70 -10.56 -0.65
N ARG A 15 -5.75 -10.47 -1.49
CA ARG A 15 -5.77 -11.12 -2.81
C ARG A 15 -4.73 -10.57 -3.76
N LEU A 16 -4.50 -9.25 -3.77
CA LEU A 16 -3.54 -8.64 -4.67
C LEU A 16 -2.09 -8.85 -4.20
N VAL A 17 -1.83 -8.90 -2.91
CA VAL A 17 -0.55 -9.38 -2.37
C VAL A 17 -0.29 -10.81 -2.84
N PHE A 18 -1.31 -11.68 -2.76
CA PHE A 18 -1.20 -13.04 -3.26
C PHE A 18 -0.92 -13.09 -4.77
N ARG A 19 -1.70 -12.36 -5.59
CA ARG A 19 -1.48 -12.29 -7.05
C ARG A 19 -0.09 -11.76 -7.40
N ALA A 20 0.38 -10.73 -6.71
CA ALA A 20 1.71 -10.15 -6.93
C ALA A 20 2.84 -11.10 -6.56
N GLY A 21 2.63 -11.99 -5.58
CA GLY A 21 3.68 -12.83 -5.01
C GLY A 21 3.71 -14.27 -5.49
N ILE A 22 2.61 -14.84 -6.01
CA ILE A 22 2.51 -16.28 -6.27
C ILE A 22 3.54 -16.79 -7.31
N ASN A 23 3.94 -15.94 -8.23
CA ASN A 23 4.94 -16.27 -9.26
C ASN A 23 6.35 -15.76 -8.89
N ARG A 24 6.54 -15.09 -7.75
CA ARG A 24 7.88 -14.71 -7.26
C ARG A 24 8.62 -15.93 -6.77
N SER A 25 9.92 -15.99 -7.08
CA SER A 25 10.80 -17.10 -6.67
C SER A 25 11.28 -16.98 -5.22
N ASP A 26 11.24 -15.77 -4.66
CA ASP A 26 11.64 -15.48 -3.29
C ASP A 26 10.51 -15.62 -2.27
N ILE A 27 9.25 -15.72 -2.71
CA ILE A 27 8.05 -15.79 -1.85
C ILE A 27 7.37 -17.17 -1.98
N GLU A 28 6.96 -17.72 -0.85
CA GLU A 28 6.14 -18.93 -0.76
C GLU A 28 4.96 -18.66 0.18
N PHE A 29 3.76 -18.62 -0.37
CA PHE A 29 2.56 -18.55 0.45
C PHE A 29 2.24 -19.91 1.04
N VAL A 30 2.17 -20.01 2.38
CA VAL A 30 1.96 -21.27 3.10
C VAL A 30 0.58 -21.38 3.69
N GLY A 31 -0.12 -20.27 3.90
CA GLY A 31 -1.48 -20.27 4.45
C GLY A 31 -2.20 -18.94 4.23
N ILE A 32 -3.51 -19.03 4.08
CA ILE A 32 -4.43 -17.89 4.00
C ILE A 32 -5.55 -18.11 5.01
N ASN A 33 -5.84 -17.10 5.82
CA ASN A 33 -6.98 -17.10 6.73
C ASN A 33 -7.99 -16.05 6.31
N ASP A 34 -9.24 -16.48 6.12
CA ASP A 34 -10.39 -15.58 5.98
C ASP A 34 -11.65 -16.28 6.47
N PRO A 35 -12.23 -15.87 7.62
CA PRO A 35 -13.42 -16.53 8.20
C PRO A 35 -14.71 -16.26 7.42
N LEU A 36 -14.69 -15.37 6.42
CA LEU A 36 -15.86 -15.01 5.63
C LEU A 36 -15.90 -15.69 4.26
N MET A 37 -14.95 -16.60 3.99
CA MET A 37 -14.82 -17.30 2.72
C MET A 37 -14.75 -18.81 2.93
N THR A 38 -15.12 -19.56 1.88
CA THR A 38 -14.84 -20.98 1.73
C THR A 38 -13.77 -21.15 0.64
N PRO A 39 -13.05 -22.30 0.57
CA PRO A 39 -11.99 -22.48 -0.44
C PRO A 39 -12.47 -22.32 -1.89
N ASP A 40 -13.66 -22.81 -2.23
CA ASP A 40 -14.28 -22.65 -3.55
C ASP A 40 -14.56 -21.18 -3.87
N TYR A 41 -15.10 -20.43 -2.89
CA TYR A 41 -15.36 -19.01 -3.06
C TYR A 41 -14.06 -18.20 -3.13
N MET A 42 -13.06 -18.58 -2.35
CA MET A 42 -11.71 -17.97 -2.43
C MET A 42 -11.09 -18.20 -3.81
N ALA A 43 -11.18 -19.39 -4.37
CA ALA A 43 -10.73 -19.72 -5.72
C ALA A 43 -11.47 -18.89 -6.78
N TYR A 44 -12.79 -18.73 -6.63
CA TYR A 44 -13.60 -17.86 -7.51
C TYR A 44 -13.14 -16.40 -7.44
N MET A 45 -12.98 -15.85 -6.23
CA MET A 45 -12.55 -14.45 -6.02
C MET A 45 -11.11 -14.20 -6.47
N LEU A 46 -10.25 -15.21 -6.47
CA LEU A 46 -8.90 -15.09 -7.01
C LEU A 46 -8.90 -15.15 -8.54
N ARG A 47 -9.79 -15.95 -9.13
CA ARG A 47 -9.88 -16.15 -10.57
C ARG A 47 -10.38 -14.91 -11.30
N TYR A 48 -11.39 -14.25 -10.76
CA TYR A 48 -12.06 -13.13 -11.42
C TYR A 48 -11.86 -11.84 -10.63
N ASP A 49 -11.37 -10.82 -11.31
CA ASP A 49 -11.19 -9.49 -10.74
C ASP A 49 -11.59 -8.43 -11.77
N THR A 50 -12.42 -7.47 -11.33
CA THR A 50 -12.96 -6.43 -12.23
C THR A 50 -11.86 -5.52 -12.78
N MET A 51 -10.85 -5.21 -11.95
CA MET A 51 -9.79 -4.26 -12.33
C MET A 51 -8.56 -4.96 -12.90
N HIS A 52 -8.18 -6.08 -12.30
CA HIS A 52 -6.95 -6.81 -12.69
C HIS A 52 -7.22 -8.03 -13.57
N GLY A 53 -8.45 -8.19 -14.06
CA GLY A 53 -8.84 -9.23 -15.01
C GLY A 53 -8.79 -10.66 -14.41
N GLN A 54 -8.93 -11.64 -15.29
CA GLN A 54 -8.80 -13.03 -14.91
C GLN A 54 -7.37 -13.35 -14.49
N PHE A 55 -7.24 -14.22 -13.49
CA PHE A 55 -5.92 -14.70 -13.05
C PHE A 55 -5.29 -15.54 -14.16
N ASP A 56 -4.06 -15.21 -14.52
CA ASP A 56 -3.28 -15.96 -15.50
C ASP A 56 -2.60 -17.15 -14.80
N GLY A 57 -3.23 -18.32 -14.89
CA GLY A 57 -2.76 -19.55 -14.26
C GLY A 57 -3.86 -20.51 -13.88
N THR A 58 -3.47 -21.63 -13.25
CA THR A 58 -4.39 -22.65 -12.76
C THR A 58 -4.79 -22.38 -11.31
N ILE A 59 -6.08 -22.56 -11.00
CA ILE A 59 -6.62 -22.47 -9.64
C ILE A 59 -7.52 -23.67 -9.41
N GLU A 60 -7.13 -24.49 -8.44
CA GLU A 60 -7.89 -25.62 -7.92
C GLU A 60 -8.09 -25.43 -6.40
N TYR A 61 -8.96 -26.21 -5.79
CA TYR A 61 -9.19 -26.14 -4.35
C TYR A 61 -9.56 -27.52 -3.79
N THR A 62 -9.32 -27.69 -2.51
CA THR A 62 -9.79 -28.79 -1.66
C THR A 62 -10.58 -28.21 -0.49
N ASP A 63 -11.06 -29.04 0.43
CA ASP A 63 -11.80 -28.56 1.60
C ASP A 63 -10.94 -27.69 2.54
N ASP A 64 -9.60 -27.80 2.48
CA ASP A 64 -8.66 -27.17 3.39
C ASP A 64 -7.51 -26.40 2.70
N ALA A 65 -7.57 -26.20 1.37
CA ALA A 65 -6.50 -25.53 0.63
C ALA A 65 -6.99 -24.97 -0.71
N ILE A 66 -6.25 -23.99 -1.22
CA ILE A 66 -6.25 -23.63 -2.64
C ILE A 66 -4.92 -24.09 -3.27
N ILE A 67 -4.98 -24.50 -4.54
CA ILE A 67 -3.82 -24.94 -5.30
C ILE A 67 -3.69 -24.02 -6.50
N VAL A 68 -2.64 -23.21 -6.51
CA VAL A 68 -2.43 -22.18 -7.54
C VAL A 68 -1.10 -22.43 -8.25
N ASN A 69 -1.16 -22.63 -9.56
CA ASN A 69 0.00 -23.01 -10.37
C ASN A 69 0.76 -24.23 -9.80
N GLY A 70 0.01 -25.22 -9.28
CA GLY A 70 0.56 -26.43 -8.64
C GLY A 70 1.11 -26.23 -7.22
N LYS A 71 1.07 -25.01 -6.67
CA LYS A 71 1.49 -24.72 -5.28
C LYS A 71 0.30 -24.79 -4.35
N THR A 72 0.38 -25.64 -3.32
CA THR A 72 -0.67 -25.77 -2.31
C THR A 72 -0.51 -24.72 -1.22
N VAL A 73 -1.59 -23.98 -0.94
CA VAL A 73 -1.67 -22.97 0.12
C VAL A 73 -2.81 -23.35 1.05
N LYS A 74 -2.50 -23.55 2.31
CA LYS A 74 -3.51 -23.97 3.32
C LYS A 74 -4.54 -22.85 3.54
N PHE A 75 -5.78 -23.26 3.72
CA PHE A 75 -6.88 -22.36 4.04
C PHE A 75 -7.30 -22.51 5.50
N PHE A 76 -7.55 -21.39 6.16
CA PHE A 76 -8.06 -21.30 7.51
C PHE A 76 -9.25 -20.35 7.58
N ALA A 77 -10.18 -20.59 8.52
CA ALA A 77 -11.38 -19.79 8.74
C ALA A 77 -11.50 -19.35 10.21
N CYS A 78 -10.39 -18.93 10.82
CA CYS A 78 -10.34 -18.53 12.22
C CYS A 78 -10.70 -17.07 12.40
N MET A 79 -11.62 -16.76 13.34
CA MET A 79 -11.98 -15.38 13.70
C MET A 79 -10.93 -14.73 14.59
N ASP A 80 -10.32 -15.48 15.48
CA ASP A 80 -9.25 -15.00 16.35
C ASP A 80 -7.89 -15.41 15.76
N PRO A 81 -6.98 -14.48 15.52
CA PRO A 81 -5.66 -14.79 14.94
C PRO A 81 -4.82 -15.77 15.76
N LYS A 82 -5.05 -15.88 17.06
CA LYS A 82 -4.35 -16.85 17.91
C LYS A 82 -4.65 -18.32 17.58
N ASP A 83 -5.80 -18.56 16.94
CA ASP A 83 -6.27 -19.90 16.58
C ASP A 83 -5.79 -20.32 15.17
N ILE A 84 -5.11 -19.42 14.44
CA ILE A 84 -4.55 -19.72 13.11
C ILE A 84 -3.24 -20.49 13.29
N PRO A 85 -3.08 -21.69 12.74
CA PRO A 85 -1.91 -22.53 13.02
C PRO A 85 -0.69 -22.10 12.18
N TRP A 86 -0.23 -20.83 12.32
CA TRP A 86 0.92 -20.29 11.58
C TRP A 86 2.19 -21.10 11.79
N GLY A 87 2.41 -21.59 13.03
CA GLY A 87 3.57 -22.41 13.35
C GLY A 87 3.55 -23.76 12.62
N GLU A 88 2.38 -24.40 12.43
CA GLU A 88 2.24 -25.68 11.77
C GLU A 88 2.56 -25.61 10.27
N VAL A 89 2.15 -24.51 9.61
CA VAL A 89 2.46 -24.28 8.20
C VAL A 89 3.82 -23.59 8.01
N GLY A 90 4.50 -23.24 9.10
CA GLY A 90 5.81 -22.61 9.08
C GLY A 90 5.83 -21.19 8.55
N ALA A 91 4.75 -20.42 8.70
CA ALA A 91 4.70 -19.01 8.29
C ALA A 91 5.68 -18.20 9.12
N GLU A 92 6.65 -17.58 8.45
CA GLU A 92 7.63 -16.69 9.10
C GLU A 92 7.12 -15.26 9.18
N TYR A 93 6.54 -14.77 8.11
CA TYR A 93 5.96 -13.43 7.98
C TYR A 93 4.46 -13.55 7.74
N VAL A 94 3.65 -12.77 8.47
CA VAL A 94 2.21 -12.70 8.25
C VAL A 94 1.84 -11.31 7.73
N VAL A 95 1.19 -11.26 6.58
CA VAL A 95 0.55 -10.05 6.07
C VAL A 95 -0.81 -9.90 6.76
N GLU A 96 -0.94 -8.89 7.61
CA GLU A 96 -2.20 -8.53 8.25
C GLU A 96 -2.98 -7.56 7.35
N SER A 97 -3.98 -8.06 6.64
CA SER A 97 -4.78 -7.32 5.66
C SER A 97 -6.28 -7.26 5.96
N THR A 98 -6.69 -7.59 7.20
CA THR A 98 -8.08 -7.43 7.64
C THR A 98 -8.47 -5.99 7.97
N GLY A 99 -7.47 -5.14 8.31
CA GLY A 99 -7.70 -3.79 8.82
C GLY A 99 -8.16 -3.72 10.29
N VAL A 100 -8.18 -4.86 11.00
CA VAL A 100 -8.67 -4.99 12.39
C VAL A 100 -7.52 -4.97 13.39
N PHE A 101 -6.45 -5.72 13.12
CA PHE A 101 -5.33 -5.97 14.04
C PHE A 101 -4.16 -5.03 13.75
N LEU A 102 -4.39 -3.71 13.87
CA LEU A 102 -3.46 -2.64 13.47
C LEU A 102 -2.71 -2.00 14.66
N THR A 103 -2.54 -2.74 15.75
CA THR A 103 -1.69 -2.38 16.90
C THR A 103 -0.81 -3.57 17.26
N GLN A 104 0.34 -3.32 17.90
CA GLN A 104 1.22 -4.40 18.38
C GLN A 104 0.46 -5.36 19.30
N GLU A 105 -0.33 -4.81 20.23
CA GLU A 105 -1.14 -5.61 21.17
C GLU A 105 -2.06 -6.60 20.42
N LYS A 106 -2.77 -6.12 19.40
CA LYS A 106 -3.70 -6.98 18.64
C LYS A 106 -2.97 -7.96 17.72
N ALA A 107 -1.89 -7.50 17.09
CA ALA A 107 -1.10 -8.32 16.17
C ALA A 107 -0.25 -9.38 16.90
N GLN A 108 -0.05 -9.23 18.23
CA GLN A 108 0.66 -10.22 19.05
C GLN A 108 0.06 -11.62 18.91
N ALA A 109 -1.25 -11.72 18.72
CA ALA A 109 -1.94 -13.00 18.50
C ALA A 109 -1.34 -13.84 17.35
N HIS A 110 -0.84 -13.20 16.28
CA HIS A 110 -0.15 -13.91 15.20
C HIS A 110 1.19 -14.50 15.63
N ILE A 111 1.93 -13.76 16.47
CA ILE A 111 3.22 -14.23 17.04
C ILE A 111 2.96 -15.41 17.99
N ASP A 112 1.93 -15.30 18.83
CA ASP A 112 1.54 -16.37 19.77
C ASP A 112 1.09 -17.64 19.01
N ALA A 113 0.54 -17.46 17.81
CA ALA A 113 0.15 -18.54 16.89
C ALA A 113 1.33 -19.12 16.07
N GLY A 114 2.56 -18.64 16.29
CA GLY A 114 3.78 -19.19 15.72
C GLY A 114 4.41 -18.41 14.55
N ALA A 115 3.85 -17.27 14.13
CA ALA A 115 4.53 -16.39 13.20
C ALA A 115 5.76 -15.71 13.83
N LYS A 116 6.76 -15.35 13.03
CA LYS A 116 7.94 -14.62 13.53
C LYS A 116 7.75 -13.10 13.45
N LYS A 117 7.10 -12.62 12.39
CA LYS A 117 6.93 -11.20 12.08
C LYS A 117 5.53 -10.93 11.53
N VAL A 118 5.02 -9.72 11.76
CA VAL A 118 3.74 -9.26 11.22
C VAL A 118 3.94 -7.97 10.43
N VAL A 119 3.46 -7.93 9.19
CA VAL A 119 3.44 -6.76 8.32
C VAL A 119 2.00 -6.29 8.15
N MET A 120 1.65 -5.18 8.76
CA MET A 120 0.33 -4.56 8.63
C MET A 120 0.20 -3.88 7.27
N SER A 121 -0.78 -4.26 6.47
CA SER A 121 -1.08 -3.65 5.17
C SER A 121 -1.96 -2.40 5.28
N ALA A 122 -1.78 -1.63 6.35
CA ALA A 122 -2.45 -0.37 6.62
C ALA A 122 -1.62 0.44 7.63
N PRO A 123 -1.84 1.75 7.76
CA PRO A 123 -1.19 2.55 8.79
C PRO A 123 -1.50 1.99 10.18
N SER A 124 -0.47 1.80 11.00
CA SER A 124 -0.63 1.40 12.39
C SER A 124 -1.38 2.45 13.19
N LYS A 125 -2.15 1.98 14.19
CA LYS A 125 -2.93 2.85 15.10
C LYS A 125 -2.20 3.16 16.40
N ASP A 126 -0.97 2.69 16.55
CA ASP A 126 -0.08 2.89 17.69
C ASP A 126 1.32 3.35 17.24
N SER A 127 2.34 3.06 18.04
CA SER A 127 3.74 3.37 17.76
C SER A 127 4.46 2.36 16.85
N THR A 128 3.76 1.38 16.27
CA THR A 128 4.38 0.43 15.33
C THR A 128 5.11 1.16 14.22
N PRO A 129 6.38 0.85 13.95
CA PRO A 129 7.15 1.49 12.89
C PRO A 129 6.48 1.36 11.53
N MET A 130 6.44 2.46 10.78
CA MET A 130 5.94 2.49 9.41
C MET A 130 7.07 2.65 8.42
N PHE A 131 7.05 1.85 7.36
CA PHE A 131 8.05 1.86 6.30
C PHE A 131 7.45 2.17 4.95
N VAL A 132 8.20 2.93 4.16
CA VAL A 132 7.99 3.14 2.73
C VAL A 132 9.28 2.76 2.02
N MET A 133 9.18 1.82 1.09
CA MET A 133 10.33 1.39 0.30
C MET A 133 10.95 2.56 -0.45
N GLY A 134 12.29 2.63 -0.45
CA GLY A 134 13.07 3.74 -1.03
C GLY A 134 13.15 5.00 -0.16
N VAL A 135 12.35 5.10 0.92
CA VAL A 135 12.34 6.28 1.79
C VAL A 135 13.05 6.00 3.11
N ASN A 136 12.52 5.09 3.92
CA ASN A 136 13.06 4.80 5.26
C ASN A 136 13.22 3.29 5.56
N HIS A 137 13.03 2.41 4.59
CA HIS A 137 13.11 0.96 4.81
C HIS A 137 14.46 0.52 5.40
N ASN A 138 15.54 1.27 5.12
CA ASN A 138 16.88 1.00 5.65
C ASN A 138 16.99 1.17 7.17
N THR A 139 15.97 1.75 7.83
CA THR A 139 15.93 1.89 9.29
C THR A 139 15.30 0.68 9.99
N TYR A 140 14.88 -0.34 9.24
CA TYR A 140 14.40 -1.59 9.80
C TYR A 140 15.53 -2.35 10.49
N THR A 141 15.21 -2.92 11.65
CA THR A 141 16.13 -3.76 12.43
C THR A 141 15.45 -5.10 12.79
N SER A 142 16.24 -6.16 12.93
CA SER A 142 15.74 -7.54 13.11
C SER A 142 14.97 -7.79 14.41
N ASP A 143 15.07 -6.92 15.40
CA ASP A 143 14.29 -6.98 16.64
C ASP A 143 12.84 -6.50 16.48
N MET A 144 12.51 -5.79 15.39
CA MET A 144 11.17 -5.32 15.09
C MET A 144 10.27 -6.50 14.65
N LYS A 145 9.33 -6.90 15.51
CA LYS A 145 8.38 -7.98 15.24
C LYS A 145 7.15 -7.50 14.45
N PHE A 146 6.77 -6.25 14.62
CA PHE A 146 5.60 -5.63 14.01
C PHE A 146 6.04 -4.42 13.20
N VAL A 147 5.61 -4.37 11.95
CA VAL A 147 5.84 -3.24 11.05
C VAL A 147 4.58 -2.92 10.27
N SER A 148 4.49 -1.70 9.76
CA SER A 148 3.41 -1.27 8.88
C SER A 148 4.00 -0.81 7.54
N ASN A 149 3.38 -1.23 6.44
CA ASN A 149 3.70 -0.72 5.10
C ASN A 149 3.00 0.64 4.81
N ALA A 150 2.56 1.35 5.84
CA ALA A 150 1.81 2.61 5.75
C ALA A 150 0.53 2.46 4.88
N SER A 151 0.10 3.51 4.18
CA SER A 151 -1.01 3.48 3.22
C SER A 151 -0.53 3.58 1.78
N CYS A 152 -1.40 3.25 0.81
CA CYS A 152 -1.12 3.44 -0.61
C CYS A 152 -0.80 4.91 -0.92
N THR A 153 -1.58 5.86 -0.37
CA THR A 153 -1.34 7.30 -0.53
C THR A 153 -0.01 7.73 0.09
N THR A 154 0.38 7.19 1.25
CA THR A 154 1.69 7.49 1.86
C THR A 154 2.83 6.96 0.99
N ASN A 155 2.67 5.77 0.39
CA ASN A 155 3.65 5.18 -0.53
C ASN A 155 3.81 6.00 -1.82
N CYS A 156 2.75 6.68 -2.28
CA CYS A 156 2.84 7.61 -3.41
C CYS A 156 3.47 8.96 -2.99
N LEU A 157 3.03 9.51 -1.87
CA LEU A 157 3.44 10.84 -1.42
C LEU A 157 4.90 10.90 -0.94
N ALA A 158 5.35 9.92 -0.18
CA ALA A 158 6.66 9.96 0.47
C ALA A 158 7.84 10.04 -0.51
N PRO A 159 7.88 9.29 -1.64
CA PRO A 159 8.95 9.41 -2.61
C PRO A 159 9.10 10.81 -3.21
N ILE A 160 8.01 11.42 -3.67
CA ILE A 160 8.06 12.78 -4.25
C ILE A 160 8.37 13.84 -3.18
N ALA A 161 7.82 13.69 -1.97
CA ALA A 161 8.14 14.57 -0.85
C ALA A 161 9.61 14.47 -0.45
N LYS A 162 10.21 13.26 -0.48
CA LYS A 162 11.64 13.04 -0.24
C LYS A 162 12.48 13.79 -1.25
N VAL A 163 12.24 13.63 -2.55
CA VAL A 163 13.00 14.32 -3.60
C VAL A 163 12.93 15.85 -3.44
N LEU A 164 11.72 16.39 -3.21
CA LEU A 164 11.56 17.83 -2.98
C LEU A 164 12.27 18.29 -1.72
N HIS A 165 12.13 17.54 -0.62
CA HIS A 165 12.72 17.94 0.65
C HIS A 165 14.25 17.87 0.65
N ASP A 166 14.82 16.82 0.08
CA ASP A 166 16.28 16.62 0.03
C ASP A 166 16.97 17.73 -0.77
N ASN A 167 16.37 18.18 -1.87
CA ASN A 167 16.95 19.19 -2.74
C ASN A 167 16.64 20.62 -2.27
N TRP A 168 15.39 20.93 -1.94
CA TRP A 168 14.94 22.32 -1.74
C TRP A 168 14.31 22.61 -0.39
N ARG A 169 14.14 21.61 0.48
CA ARG A 169 13.56 21.72 1.82
C ARG A 169 12.13 22.23 1.81
N ILE A 170 11.18 21.33 1.93
CA ILE A 170 9.77 21.68 2.16
C ILE A 170 9.63 22.39 3.51
N THR A 171 9.03 23.57 3.54
CA THR A 171 8.70 24.30 4.77
C THR A 171 7.33 23.91 5.28
N ASP A 172 6.36 23.82 4.40
CA ASP A 172 4.96 23.42 4.66
C ASP A 172 4.28 23.01 3.36
N GLY A 173 3.14 22.32 3.47
CA GLY A 173 2.38 21.93 2.29
C GLY A 173 1.04 21.29 2.60
N LEU A 174 0.19 21.25 1.57
CA LEU A 174 -1.12 20.64 1.58
C LEU A 174 -1.21 19.54 0.53
N LEU A 175 -1.73 18.38 0.98
CA LEU A 175 -2.05 17.24 0.13
C LEU A 175 -3.55 17.22 -0.17
N THR A 176 -3.91 17.06 -1.43
CA THR A 176 -5.21 16.50 -1.82
C THR A 176 -4.95 15.20 -2.57
N THR A 177 -5.49 14.08 -2.10
CA THR A 177 -5.55 12.88 -2.93
C THR A 177 -6.93 12.74 -3.55
N VAL A 178 -7.00 12.69 -4.88
CA VAL A 178 -8.21 12.28 -5.60
C VAL A 178 -8.13 10.76 -5.71
N HIS A 179 -8.97 10.09 -4.93
CA HIS A 179 -8.80 8.67 -4.64
C HIS A 179 -9.98 7.85 -5.16
N SER A 180 -9.69 6.73 -5.78
CA SER A 180 -10.69 5.76 -6.21
C SER A 180 -11.50 5.21 -5.03
N THR A 181 -12.61 4.55 -5.34
CA THR A 181 -13.48 3.92 -4.35
C THR A 181 -12.77 2.79 -3.62
N THR A 182 -13.13 2.59 -2.36
CA THR A 182 -12.60 1.51 -1.52
C THR A 182 -13.74 0.74 -0.86
N ALA A 183 -13.48 -0.47 -0.38
CA ALA A 183 -14.47 -1.35 0.24
C ALA A 183 -15.17 -0.76 1.48
N THR A 184 -14.66 0.32 2.05
CA THR A 184 -15.28 1.00 3.20
C THR A 184 -16.42 1.93 2.82
N GLN A 185 -16.56 2.28 1.52
CA GLN A 185 -17.61 3.14 1.02
C GLN A 185 -18.91 2.37 0.77
N LYS A 186 -20.03 3.09 0.71
CA LYS A 186 -21.34 2.52 0.45
C LYS A 186 -21.66 2.51 -1.04
N THR A 187 -22.31 1.45 -1.52
CA THR A 187 -22.81 1.36 -2.91
C THR A 187 -24.03 2.27 -3.12
N VAL A 188 -24.90 2.37 -2.11
CA VAL A 188 -26.07 3.25 -2.06
C VAL A 188 -26.04 4.05 -0.75
N ASP A 189 -26.81 5.15 -0.68
CA ASP A 189 -26.91 5.94 0.56
C ASP A 189 -27.32 5.05 1.74
N GLY A 190 -26.53 5.07 2.80
CA GLY A 190 -26.73 4.24 3.97
C GLY A 190 -26.10 4.84 5.23
N PRO A 191 -26.51 4.40 6.41
CA PRO A 191 -26.06 4.98 7.66
C PRO A 191 -24.55 4.77 7.86
N SER A 192 -23.87 5.81 8.31
CA SER A 192 -22.48 5.79 8.74
C SER A 192 -22.34 6.58 10.03
N LYS A 193 -21.94 5.90 11.12
CA LYS A 193 -21.89 6.52 12.45
C LYS A 193 -20.73 7.50 12.62
N LYS A 194 -19.60 7.26 11.95
CA LYS A 194 -18.36 8.04 12.14
C LYS A 194 -18.13 9.09 11.06
N ASP A 195 -18.53 8.77 9.83
CA ASP A 195 -18.32 9.61 8.66
C ASP A 195 -19.61 9.63 7.82
N TRP A 196 -20.42 10.66 7.99
CA TRP A 196 -21.69 10.80 7.29
C TRP A 196 -21.50 10.90 5.77
N ARG A 197 -20.43 11.58 5.33
CA ARG A 197 -20.10 11.67 3.89
C ARG A 197 -19.75 10.31 3.31
N GLY A 198 -19.00 9.48 4.04
CA GLY A 198 -18.70 8.10 3.66
C GLY A 198 -19.92 7.17 3.63
N GLY A 199 -21.07 7.59 4.16
CA GLY A 199 -22.36 6.92 4.05
C GLY A 199 -23.09 7.16 2.72
N ARG A 200 -22.61 8.10 1.87
CA ARG A 200 -23.24 8.40 0.57
C ARG A 200 -22.76 7.43 -0.51
N ALA A 201 -23.61 7.24 -1.52
CA ALA A 201 -23.35 6.36 -2.67
C ALA A 201 -22.05 6.73 -3.41
N ALA A 202 -21.10 5.81 -3.43
CA ALA A 202 -19.76 6.05 -3.99
C ALA A 202 -19.77 6.31 -5.50
N ALA A 203 -20.62 5.60 -6.24
CA ALA A 203 -20.65 5.66 -7.71
C ALA A 203 -21.26 6.97 -8.28
N GLY A 204 -21.92 7.78 -7.44
CA GLY A 204 -22.63 8.99 -7.88
C GLY A 204 -22.11 10.29 -7.28
N ASN A 205 -21.02 10.27 -6.50
CA ASN A 205 -20.59 11.43 -5.72
C ASN A 205 -19.07 11.64 -5.74
N ILE A 206 -18.66 12.90 -5.63
CA ILE A 206 -17.34 13.29 -5.13
C ILE A 206 -17.47 13.46 -3.61
N ILE A 207 -16.73 12.65 -2.84
CA ILE A 207 -16.90 12.57 -1.39
C ILE A 207 -15.64 13.07 -0.68
N PRO A 208 -15.64 14.26 -0.07
CA PRO A 208 -14.55 14.72 0.79
C PRO A 208 -14.40 13.80 1.99
N SER A 209 -13.18 13.37 2.26
CA SER A 209 -12.85 12.45 3.35
C SER A 209 -11.53 12.86 4.00
N SER A 210 -11.32 12.51 5.26
CA SER A 210 -10.03 12.70 5.92
C SER A 210 -9.02 11.68 5.43
N THR A 211 -7.75 12.08 5.41
CA THR A 211 -6.62 11.15 5.19
C THR A 211 -5.53 11.37 6.22
N GLY A 212 -4.97 10.29 6.72
CA GLY A 212 -3.80 10.32 7.59
C GLY A 212 -2.47 10.30 6.82
N ALA A 213 -2.50 10.24 5.49
CA ALA A 213 -1.30 10.00 4.67
C ALA A 213 -0.24 11.10 4.83
N ALA A 214 -0.64 12.37 4.83
CA ALA A 214 0.30 13.48 5.02
C ALA A 214 0.97 13.46 6.41
N LYS A 215 0.22 13.12 7.46
CA LYS A 215 0.79 12.94 8.81
C LYS A 215 1.70 11.72 8.88
N ALA A 216 1.38 10.64 8.16
CA ALA A 216 2.20 9.45 8.09
C ALA A 216 3.55 9.72 7.41
N VAL A 217 3.62 10.64 6.44
CA VAL A 217 4.91 11.08 5.86
C VAL A 217 5.84 11.63 6.92
N GLY A 218 5.34 12.38 7.92
CA GLY A 218 6.16 12.86 9.04
C GLY A 218 6.68 11.74 9.96
N LYS A 219 6.12 10.51 9.88
CA LYS A 219 6.67 9.35 10.59
C LYS A 219 7.78 8.65 9.79
N VAL A 220 7.73 8.71 8.46
CA VAL A 220 8.73 8.07 7.58
C VAL A 220 9.84 9.03 7.14
N ILE A 221 9.58 10.34 7.17
CA ILE A 221 10.53 11.44 6.96
C ILE A 221 10.38 12.39 8.14
N PRO A 222 11.10 12.19 9.25
CA PRO A 222 10.92 12.95 10.50
C PRO A 222 11.02 14.47 10.35
N GLU A 223 11.82 14.96 9.42
CA GLU A 223 12.00 16.39 9.11
C GLU A 223 10.72 17.04 8.57
N LEU A 224 9.79 16.24 8.04
CA LEU A 224 8.48 16.70 7.55
C LEU A 224 7.36 16.58 8.60
N ASN A 225 7.68 16.16 9.83
CA ASN A 225 6.69 16.08 10.89
C ASN A 225 6.08 17.45 11.20
N GLY A 226 4.75 17.53 11.12
CA GLY A 226 4.01 18.78 11.35
C GLY A 226 4.00 19.77 10.17
N LYS A 227 4.75 19.49 9.08
CA LYS A 227 4.82 20.37 7.91
C LYS A 227 3.80 20.05 6.82
N LEU A 228 3.28 18.82 6.81
CA LEU A 228 2.30 18.39 5.81
C LEU A 228 0.98 18.00 6.47
N THR A 229 -0.11 18.43 5.87
CA THR A 229 -1.47 17.94 6.18
C THR A 229 -2.28 17.84 4.89
N GLY A 230 -3.48 17.25 4.95
CA GLY A 230 -4.27 17.13 3.73
C GLY A 230 -5.58 16.39 3.89
N MET A 231 -6.25 16.20 2.77
CA MET A 231 -7.54 15.55 2.66
C MET A 231 -7.62 14.61 1.45
N SER A 232 -8.69 13.86 1.35
CA SER A 232 -9.01 13.00 0.21
C SER A 232 -10.33 13.45 -0.42
N MET A 233 -10.39 13.40 -1.75
CA MET A 233 -11.63 13.44 -2.52
C MET A 233 -11.85 12.03 -3.09
N ARG A 234 -12.87 11.31 -2.60
CA ARG A 234 -13.27 10.04 -3.20
C ARG A 234 -14.08 10.31 -4.46
N VAL A 235 -13.71 9.64 -5.55
CA VAL A 235 -14.36 9.78 -6.87
C VAL A 235 -14.83 8.42 -7.39
N PRO A 236 -15.79 8.38 -8.33
CA PRO A 236 -16.37 7.14 -8.84
C PRO A 236 -15.45 6.41 -9.85
N THR A 237 -14.17 6.30 -9.57
CA THR A 237 -13.24 5.40 -10.28
C THR A 237 -13.01 4.17 -9.41
N LEU A 238 -12.77 3.01 -10.03
CA LEU A 238 -12.66 1.75 -9.30
C LEU A 238 -11.23 1.48 -8.81
N ASP A 239 -10.24 2.01 -9.51
CA ASP A 239 -8.83 1.90 -9.16
C ASP A 239 -8.05 3.08 -9.75
N VAL A 240 -6.81 3.22 -9.40
CA VAL A 240 -5.86 4.30 -9.68
C VAL A 240 -6.31 5.64 -9.07
N SER A 241 -5.43 6.20 -8.31
CA SER A 241 -5.59 7.45 -7.57
C SER A 241 -4.47 8.42 -7.90
N VAL A 242 -4.64 9.68 -7.52
CA VAL A 242 -3.63 10.71 -7.74
C VAL A 242 -3.38 11.53 -6.49
N VAL A 243 -2.12 11.86 -6.25
CA VAL A 243 -1.66 12.82 -5.25
C VAL A 243 -1.46 14.16 -5.92
N ASP A 244 -2.11 15.19 -5.40
CA ASP A 244 -1.86 16.61 -5.64
C ASP A 244 -1.17 17.17 -4.39
N LEU A 245 0.12 17.46 -4.49
CA LEU A 245 0.92 18.01 -3.40
C LEU A 245 1.33 19.44 -3.72
N THR A 246 0.81 20.41 -2.98
CA THR A 246 1.19 21.81 -3.06
C THR A 246 2.08 22.17 -1.87
N VAL A 247 3.29 22.69 -2.13
CA VAL A 247 4.29 22.98 -1.10
C VAL A 247 4.95 24.32 -1.26
N ASN A 248 5.38 24.88 -0.13
CA ASN A 248 6.39 25.92 -0.08
C ASN A 248 7.78 25.30 0.11
N LEU A 249 8.76 25.82 -0.64
CA LEU A 249 10.17 25.40 -0.59
C LEU A 249 11.01 26.49 0.09
N ALA A 250 11.99 26.07 0.89
CA ALA A 250 12.93 27.00 1.52
C ALA A 250 13.97 27.55 0.54
N LYS A 251 14.29 26.78 -0.52
CA LYS A 251 15.21 27.18 -1.58
C LYS A 251 14.41 27.30 -2.88
N PRO A 252 14.68 28.32 -3.72
CA PRO A 252 14.01 28.44 -5.00
C PRO A 252 14.39 27.29 -5.94
N ALA A 253 13.44 26.85 -6.75
CA ALA A 253 13.62 25.86 -7.81
C ALA A 253 12.76 26.24 -9.02
N LYS A 254 13.32 26.15 -10.22
CA LYS A 254 12.53 26.18 -11.44
C LYS A 254 11.79 24.85 -11.57
N TYR A 255 10.60 24.86 -12.16
CA TYR A 255 9.82 23.63 -12.31
C TYR A 255 10.56 22.56 -13.12
N ASP A 256 11.32 22.96 -14.15
CA ASP A 256 12.14 22.05 -14.94
C ASP A 256 13.26 21.37 -14.11
N GLU A 257 13.80 22.07 -13.10
CA GLU A 257 14.79 21.50 -12.18
C GLU A 257 14.13 20.43 -11.29
N ILE A 258 12.87 20.65 -10.87
CA ILE A 258 12.07 19.68 -10.13
C ILE A 258 11.81 18.45 -11.00
N CYS A 259 11.38 18.64 -12.25
CA CYS A 259 11.17 17.54 -13.21
C CYS A 259 12.45 16.73 -13.42
N ALA A 260 13.59 17.40 -13.62
CA ALA A 260 14.88 16.76 -13.81
C ALA A 260 15.31 15.92 -12.57
N ALA A 261 15.09 16.45 -11.36
CA ALA A 261 15.40 15.73 -10.13
C ALA A 261 14.48 14.52 -9.94
N MET A 262 13.18 14.63 -10.22
CA MET A 262 12.23 13.50 -10.17
C MET A 262 12.61 12.42 -11.18
N LYS A 263 12.97 12.81 -12.42
CA LYS A 263 13.43 11.87 -13.44
C LYS A 263 14.70 11.15 -12.99
N ALA A 264 15.69 11.89 -12.53
CA ALA A 264 16.95 11.30 -12.03
C ALA A 264 16.71 10.33 -10.87
N ALA A 265 15.85 10.67 -9.92
CA ALA A 265 15.48 9.79 -8.81
C ALA A 265 14.76 8.52 -9.30
N SER A 266 13.85 8.63 -10.27
CA SER A 266 13.10 7.51 -10.84
C SER A 266 13.98 6.51 -11.60
N GLU A 267 15.05 6.98 -12.21
CA GLU A 267 16.05 6.17 -12.93
C GLU A 267 17.15 5.65 -11.99
N GLY A 268 17.34 6.30 -10.84
CA GLY A 268 18.39 6.04 -9.85
C GLY A 268 17.89 5.41 -8.57
N GLU A 269 17.99 6.13 -7.47
CA GLU A 269 17.76 5.64 -6.09
C GLU A 269 16.33 5.13 -5.83
N LEU A 270 15.33 5.67 -6.54
CA LEU A 270 13.93 5.30 -6.41
C LEU A 270 13.44 4.44 -7.60
N LYS A 271 14.33 3.84 -8.34
CA LYS A 271 13.98 2.95 -9.46
C LYS A 271 13.07 1.81 -8.99
N GLY A 272 11.94 1.60 -9.71
CA GLY A 272 10.93 0.60 -9.37
C GLY A 272 9.97 1.03 -8.25
N ILE A 273 10.12 2.26 -7.73
CA ILE A 273 9.26 2.88 -6.71
C ILE A 273 8.64 4.15 -7.29
N LEU A 274 9.49 5.09 -7.71
CA LEU A 274 9.10 6.29 -8.43
C LEU A 274 9.16 6.04 -9.94
N GLY A 275 8.11 6.42 -10.65
CA GLY A 275 8.06 6.54 -12.10
C GLY A 275 8.06 8.02 -12.51
N TYR A 276 8.22 8.25 -13.80
CA TYR A 276 8.22 9.59 -14.40
C TYR A 276 7.53 9.52 -15.76
N THR A 277 6.66 10.49 -16.05
CA THR A 277 6.02 10.62 -17.37
C THR A 277 5.95 12.09 -17.80
N GLU A 278 6.05 12.32 -19.13
CA GLU A 278 5.80 13.58 -19.80
C GLU A 278 4.58 13.48 -20.73
N ASP A 279 3.99 12.29 -20.83
CA ASP A 279 2.85 12.04 -21.69
C ASP A 279 1.54 12.61 -21.09
N ALA A 280 0.59 12.94 -21.96
CA ALA A 280 -0.74 13.40 -21.55
C ALA A 280 -1.61 12.21 -21.11
N VAL A 281 -1.39 11.75 -19.90
CA VAL A 281 -1.98 10.53 -19.31
C VAL A 281 -3.19 10.82 -18.43
N VAL A 282 -3.97 9.77 -18.20
CA VAL A 282 -5.10 9.75 -17.24
C VAL A 282 -4.98 8.53 -16.34
N SER A 283 -5.83 8.44 -15.32
CA SER A 283 -5.74 7.40 -14.28
C SER A 283 -5.68 5.97 -14.84
N SER A 284 -6.48 5.63 -15.86
CA SER A 284 -6.55 4.27 -16.40
C SER A 284 -5.26 3.79 -17.07
N ASP A 285 -4.36 4.71 -17.46
CA ASP A 285 -3.07 4.36 -18.06
C ASP A 285 -2.10 3.73 -17.06
N PHE A 286 -2.37 3.86 -15.76
CA PHE A 286 -1.55 3.32 -14.68
C PHE A 286 -2.16 2.08 -14.01
N LEU A 287 -3.24 1.53 -14.56
CA LEU A 287 -3.81 0.28 -14.05
C LEU A 287 -2.81 -0.86 -14.20
N GLY A 288 -2.50 -1.52 -13.08
CA GLY A 288 -1.51 -2.59 -13.04
C GLY A 288 -0.06 -2.12 -12.87
N ASP A 289 0.19 -0.81 -12.74
CA ASP A 289 1.55 -0.31 -12.48
C ASP A 289 2.02 -0.71 -11.07
N THR A 290 3.15 -1.40 -11.01
CA THR A 290 3.73 -1.91 -9.75
C THR A 290 4.53 -0.88 -8.97
N ARG A 291 4.79 0.29 -9.57
CA ARG A 291 5.40 1.43 -8.88
C ARG A 291 4.34 2.13 -8.03
N THR A 292 4.73 2.68 -6.91
CA THR A 292 3.78 3.32 -5.97
C THR A 292 3.64 4.82 -6.15
N SER A 293 4.42 5.43 -7.04
CA SER A 293 4.41 6.88 -7.27
C SER A 293 4.88 7.14 -8.69
N ILE A 294 4.05 7.68 -9.56
CA ILE A 294 4.42 8.03 -10.93
C ILE A 294 4.28 9.54 -11.09
N PHE A 295 5.40 10.25 -11.04
CA PHE A 295 5.42 11.71 -11.19
C PHE A 295 5.01 12.12 -12.59
N ASP A 296 4.02 13.02 -12.67
CA ASP A 296 3.50 13.58 -13.91
C ASP A 296 4.09 14.97 -14.10
N ALA A 297 5.06 15.07 -15.00
CA ALA A 297 5.76 16.34 -15.27
C ALA A 297 4.85 17.38 -15.95
N GLY A 298 3.87 16.91 -16.74
CA GLY A 298 2.95 17.79 -17.46
C GLY A 298 1.82 18.37 -16.60
N ALA A 299 1.48 17.70 -15.46
CA ALA A 299 0.35 18.10 -14.64
C ALA A 299 0.69 19.05 -13.48
N GLY A 300 1.98 19.27 -13.19
CA GLY A 300 2.41 20.16 -12.11
C GLY A 300 2.43 21.63 -12.51
N ILE A 301 2.50 22.51 -11.51
CA ILE A 301 2.45 23.98 -11.70
C ILE A 301 3.39 24.64 -10.69
N ALA A 302 4.21 25.59 -11.13
CA ALA A 302 4.93 26.52 -10.27
C ALA A 302 4.29 27.91 -10.35
N LEU A 303 3.80 28.43 -9.23
CA LEU A 303 3.32 29.81 -9.17
C LEU A 303 4.49 30.77 -8.97
N THR A 304 5.44 30.37 -8.14
CA THR A 304 6.72 31.04 -7.94
C THR A 304 7.82 29.98 -7.83
N ASP A 305 9.08 30.40 -7.81
CA ASP A 305 10.21 29.47 -7.63
C ASP A 305 10.22 28.77 -6.26
N THR A 306 9.35 29.18 -5.33
CA THR A 306 9.23 28.56 -4.00
C THR A 306 7.85 28.04 -3.67
N PHE A 307 6.85 28.24 -4.53
CA PHE A 307 5.48 27.73 -4.32
C PHE A 307 5.05 26.90 -5.52
N VAL A 308 5.03 25.59 -5.32
CA VAL A 308 4.88 24.61 -6.40
C VAL A 308 3.82 23.56 -6.07
N LYS A 309 3.15 23.08 -7.10
CA LYS A 309 2.28 21.91 -7.08
C LYS A 309 2.91 20.83 -7.92
N VAL A 310 2.99 19.63 -7.36
CA VAL A 310 3.39 18.41 -8.08
C VAL A 310 2.30 17.38 -8.04
N VAL A 311 2.21 16.56 -9.09
CA VAL A 311 1.20 15.52 -9.27
C VAL A 311 1.87 14.17 -9.41
N SER A 312 1.32 13.15 -8.75
CA SER A 312 1.82 11.78 -8.87
C SER A 312 0.67 10.77 -8.84
N TRP A 313 0.68 9.87 -9.81
CA TRP A 313 -0.29 8.79 -9.97
C TRP A 313 0.14 7.54 -9.21
N TYR A 314 -0.82 6.70 -8.86
CA TYR A 314 -0.56 5.38 -8.26
C TYR A 314 -1.74 4.44 -8.42
N ASP A 315 -1.45 3.19 -8.81
CA ASP A 315 -2.40 2.10 -8.61
C ASP A 315 -2.45 1.80 -7.10
N ASN A 316 -3.56 2.16 -6.47
CA ASN A 316 -3.70 2.10 -5.02
C ASN A 316 -3.85 0.66 -4.49
N GLU A 317 -3.95 -0.32 -5.38
CA GLU A 317 -4.10 -1.74 -5.09
C GLU A 317 -2.83 -2.52 -5.41
N ILE A 318 -2.46 -2.68 -6.69
CA ILE A 318 -1.37 -3.59 -7.08
C ILE A 318 0.02 -2.98 -6.81
N GLY A 319 0.20 -1.67 -7.00
CA GLY A 319 1.45 -1.00 -6.68
C GLY A 319 1.76 -1.12 -5.19
N TYR A 320 0.77 -0.84 -4.34
CA TYR A 320 0.89 -1.00 -2.89
C TYR A 320 1.15 -2.46 -2.48
N SER A 321 0.44 -3.41 -3.06
CA SER A 321 0.56 -4.84 -2.74
C SER A 321 1.95 -5.39 -3.06
N ASN A 322 2.57 -4.94 -4.15
CA ASN A 322 3.96 -5.28 -4.45
C ASN A 322 4.92 -4.77 -3.38
N LYS A 323 4.73 -3.56 -2.84
CA LYS A 323 5.61 -3.00 -1.81
C LYS A 323 5.46 -3.69 -0.45
N VAL A 324 4.32 -4.29 -0.15
CA VAL A 324 4.18 -5.20 1.02
C VAL A 324 5.15 -6.37 0.90
N LEU A 325 5.24 -6.99 -0.28
CA LEU A 325 6.16 -8.10 -0.53
C LEU A 325 7.63 -7.66 -0.59
N ASP A 326 7.90 -6.49 -1.17
CA ASP A 326 9.25 -5.92 -1.21
C ASP A 326 9.76 -5.58 0.20
N LEU A 327 8.87 -5.08 1.08
CA LEU A 327 9.19 -4.86 2.49
C LEU A 327 9.50 -6.18 3.20
N ILE A 328 8.71 -7.23 2.98
CA ILE A 328 8.98 -8.58 3.53
C ILE A 328 10.34 -9.09 3.05
N ALA A 329 10.64 -8.97 1.76
CA ALA A 329 11.93 -9.39 1.21
C ALA A 329 13.10 -8.60 1.80
N HIS A 330 12.94 -7.30 2.00
CA HIS A 330 13.92 -6.46 2.69
C HIS A 330 14.12 -6.90 4.14
N MET A 331 13.03 -7.08 4.90
CA MET A 331 13.08 -7.57 6.29
C MET A 331 13.82 -8.90 6.37
N TYR A 332 13.47 -9.84 5.50
CA TYR A 332 14.13 -11.15 5.44
C TYR A 332 15.64 -11.02 5.19
N SER A 333 16.04 -10.11 4.30
CA SER A 333 17.45 -9.86 4.01
C SER A 333 18.23 -9.29 5.19
N VAL A 334 17.57 -8.54 6.08
CA VAL A 334 18.15 -7.98 7.31
C VAL A 334 18.17 -9.03 8.43
N ASP A 335 17.08 -9.81 8.55
CA ASP A 335 16.92 -10.83 9.59
C ASP A 335 17.89 -12.01 9.44
N HIS A 336 18.49 -12.20 8.24
CA HIS A 336 19.37 -13.33 7.92
C HIS A 336 20.80 -12.90 7.55
N LYS A 337 21.19 -11.68 7.92
CA LYS A 337 22.59 -11.23 7.90
C LYS A 337 23.30 -11.67 9.16
#